data_746c1b521a0dffaff4a1d5090bafc9f8
#
_entry.id   746c1b521a0dffaff4a1d5090bafc9f8
#
_cell.length_a   1.000
_cell.length_b   1.000
_cell.length_c   1.000
_cell.angle_alpha   90.00
_cell.angle_beta   90.00
_cell.angle_gamma   90.00
#
_symmetry.space_group_name_H-M   'P 1'
#
loop_
_entity.id
_entity.type
_entity.pdbx_description
1 polymer ?
#
loop_
_entity_poly.entity_id
_entity_poly.type
_entity_poly.pdbx_seq_one_letter_code
_entity_poly.pdbx_strand_id
1 'polypeptide(L)'
;MSSFRRSIAATSVAAALAFSAPAFSAPPVLEAGTQGFIDALAAAGGPPIYSLSFEQAREVLAGAQSPTIASAATRIEDTRFPVGPTGSVRVRIVRPDGATGVLPVVMYFHGGGWVMGSPDTHDHLIRELSAASGAAVVFVDYDRAPEVRYPANNEQAYAALQYVASNGASLGLDGSRLAVAGDSAGGNMAAAVTLMAKQRGGPAIVHQLLFYPVTDDISDNSSYVSFGEGPWLTTRAMHYFLDANFPAGSRNDVLAFPLKASVEELRGLPSATVIVAENDLLRDEGEAYAAKLAQAGVDVSATRYFGTIHDFVMLNALADTPAAKKAIAQGGEALRQVLAK
;
A
#
# COMPACT_ATOMS: atom_id res chain seq x y z
N MET A 1 68.67 53.95 -18.84
CA MET A 1 67.74 53.18 -19.64
C MET A 1 67.47 51.85 -18.89
N SER A 2 66.42 51.81 -18.09
CA SER A 2 66.12 50.70 -17.18
C SER A 2 64.99 49.88 -17.79
N SER A 3 65.23 48.61 -18.09
CA SER A 3 64.25 47.66 -18.62
C SER A 3 63.57 46.90 -17.47
N PHE A 4 62.33 47.21 -17.24
CA PHE A 4 61.45 46.46 -16.32
C PHE A 4 61.05 45.12 -16.94
N ARG A 5 61.50 44.00 -16.38
CA ARG A 5 60.97 42.66 -16.67
C ARG A 5 59.80 42.40 -15.72
N ARG A 6 58.61 42.29 -16.27
CA ARG A 6 57.39 41.76 -15.54
C ARG A 6 57.48 40.26 -15.56
N SER A 7 57.56 39.64 -14.37
CA SER A 7 57.34 38.22 -14.17
C SER A 7 55.82 37.96 -14.05
N ILE A 8 55.29 37.11 -14.92
CA ILE A 8 53.97 36.61 -14.84
C ILE A 8 54.01 35.30 -13.98
N ALA A 9 53.44 35.36 -12.79
CA ALA A 9 53.25 34.18 -11.96
C ALA A 9 52.05 33.42 -12.47
N ALA A 10 52.26 32.20 -12.95
CA ALA A 10 51.21 31.27 -13.30
C ALA A 10 50.70 30.60 -12.03
N THR A 11 49.47 30.94 -11.62
CA THR A 11 48.78 30.26 -10.50
C THR A 11 48.11 29.00 -11.03
N SER A 12 48.66 27.84 -10.73
CA SER A 12 48.08 26.55 -10.99
C SER A 12 46.90 26.30 -10.03
N VAL A 13 45.69 26.36 -10.51
CA VAL A 13 44.51 25.91 -9.78
C VAL A 13 44.43 24.37 -9.90
N ALA A 14 44.87 23.68 -8.86
CA ALA A 14 44.61 22.24 -8.73
C ALA A 14 43.15 22.02 -8.35
N ALA A 15 42.34 21.60 -9.31
CA ALA A 15 40.99 21.12 -9.04
C ALA A 15 41.08 19.77 -8.32
N ALA A 16 40.82 19.76 -7.02
CA ALA A 16 40.64 18.53 -6.25
C ALA A 16 39.28 17.89 -6.65
N LEU A 17 39.33 16.86 -7.47
CA LEU A 17 38.22 15.96 -7.70
C LEU A 17 38.01 15.17 -6.40
N ALA A 18 37.08 15.61 -5.58
CA ALA A 18 36.57 14.82 -4.46
C ALA A 18 35.75 13.67 -5.06
N PHE A 19 36.33 12.49 -5.12
CA PHE A 19 35.55 11.24 -5.29
C PHE A 19 34.74 11.07 -4.02
N SER A 20 33.41 11.31 -4.10
CA SER A 20 32.48 10.87 -3.08
C SER A 20 32.49 9.35 -3.11
N ALA A 21 33.04 8.72 -2.08
CA ALA A 21 32.86 7.31 -1.86
C ALA A 21 31.34 7.03 -1.79
N PRO A 22 30.85 5.91 -2.33
CA PRO A 22 29.45 5.56 -2.14
C PRO A 22 29.18 5.54 -0.64
N ALA A 23 28.21 6.32 -0.20
CA ALA A 23 27.76 6.28 1.19
C ALA A 23 27.16 4.89 1.39
N PHE A 24 27.87 4.01 2.08
CA PHE A 24 27.26 2.82 2.62
C PHE A 24 26.14 3.30 3.54
N SER A 25 24.88 3.02 3.19
CA SER A 25 23.76 3.28 4.09
C SER A 25 24.03 2.52 5.39
N ALA A 26 23.89 3.20 6.53
CA ALA A 26 23.93 2.52 7.81
C ALA A 26 22.91 1.37 7.81
N PRO A 27 23.21 0.24 8.49
CA PRO A 27 22.26 -0.85 8.56
C PRO A 27 20.91 -0.33 9.10
N PRO A 28 19.77 -0.87 8.62
CA PRO A 28 18.46 -0.44 9.06
C PRO A 28 18.33 -0.58 10.58
N VAL A 29 17.79 0.44 11.25
CA VAL A 29 17.46 0.37 12.66
C VAL A 29 16.03 -0.15 12.77
N LEU A 30 15.86 -1.36 13.32
CA LEU A 30 14.57 -2.02 13.46
C LEU A 30 14.12 -2.02 14.93
N GLU A 31 12.81 -1.91 15.18
CA GLU A 31 12.26 -2.22 16.49
C GLU A 31 12.48 -3.70 16.85
N ALA A 32 12.52 -4.03 18.13
CA ALA A 32 12.95 -5.37 18.58
C ALA A 32 12.12 -6.52 17.99
N GLY A 33 10.80 -6.35 17.86
CA GLY A 33 9.92 -7.36 17.26
C GLY A 33 10.21 -7.56 15.78
N THR A 34 10.41 -6.48 15.05
CA THR A 34 10.77 -6.51 13.63
C THR A 34 12.15 -7.12 13.41
N GLN A 35 13.14 -6.79 14.25
CA GLN A 35 14.46 -7.42 14.18
C GLN A 35 14.37 -8.92 14.42
N GLY A 36 13.64 -9.36 15.46
CA GLY A 36 13.45 -10.79 15.75
C GLY A 36 12.78 -11.55 14.60
N PHE A 37 11.83 -10.93 13.91
CA PHE A 37 11.20 -11.50 12.72
C PHE A 37 12.21 -11.67 11.56
N ILE A 38 13.01 -10.65 11.28
CA ILE A 38 14.04 -10.72 10.23
C ILE A 38 15.11 -11.76 10.55
N ASP A 39 15.56 -11.84 11.82
CA ASP A 39 16.53 -12.83 12.27
C ASP A 39 15.98 -14.27 12.13
N ALA A 40 14.71 -14.48 12.46
CA ALA A 40 14.04 -15.77 12.30
C ALA A 40 13.93 -16.19 10.83
N LEU A 41 13.61 -15.25 9.93
CA LEU A 41 13.58 -15.51 8.49
C LEU A 41 14.97 -15.87 7.95
N ALA A 42 16.00 -15.13 8.36
CA ALA A 42 17.38 -15.41 7.96
C ALA A 42 17.83 -16.78 8.44
N ALA A 43 17.46 -17.18 9.67
CA ALA A 43 17.77 -18.50 10.22
C ALA A 43 16.99 -19.64 9.53
N ALA A 44 15.74 -19.40 9.13
CA ALA A 44 14.93 -20.38 8.42
C ALA A 44 15.46 -20.62 7.00
N GLY A 45 16.05 -19.61 6.37
CA GLY A 45 16.54 -19.66 5.00
C GLY A 45 15.37 -19.78 4.02
N GLY A 46 15.70 -20.14 2.80
CA GLY A 46 14.73 -20.35 1.73
C GLY A 46 15.04 -19.51 0.51
N PRO A 47 14.44 -19.87 -0.63
CA PRO A 47 14.64 -19.13 -1.85
C PRO A 47 13.91 -17.78 -1.79
N PRO A 48 14.45 -16.72 -2.41
CA PRO A 48 13.78 -15.45 -2.48
C PRO A 48 12.49 -15.55 -3.30
N ILE A 49 11.47 -14.78 -2.92
CA ILE A 49 10.10 -14.84 -3.49
C ILE A 49 10.09 -14.75 -5.02
N TYR A 50 10.95 -13.93 -5.60
CA TYR A 50 11.06 -13.73 -7.04
C TYR A 50 11.67 -14.90 -7.81
N SER A 51 12.16 -15.95 -7.14
CA SER A 51 12.64 -17.18 -7.75
C SER A 51 11.60 -18.31 -7.72
N LEU A 52 10.47 -18.09 -7.08
CA LEU A 52 9.38 -19.03 -6.94
C LEU A 52 8.37 -18.91 -8.10
N SER A 53 7.61 -19.99 -8.36
CA SER A 53 6.40 -19.85 -9.15
C SER A 53 5.36 -18.98 -8.40
N PHE A 54 4.42 -18.40 -9.13
CA PHE A 54 3.36 -17.58 -8.49
C PHE A 54 2.52 -18.38 -7.50
N GLU A 55 2.29 -19.65 -7.77
CA GLU A 55 1.59 -20.57 -6.85
C GLU A 55 2.40 -20.79 -5.57
N GLN A 56 3.69 -21.10 -5.69
CA GLN A 56 4.58 -21.24 -4.53
C GLN A 56 4.69 -19.95 -3.72
N ALA A 57 4.74 -18.79 -4.38
CA ALA A 57 4.74 -17.49 -3.70
C ALA A 57 3.48 -17.27 -2.86
N ARG A 58 2.31 -17.66 -3.38
CA ARG A 58 1.02 -17.64 -2.65
C ARG A 58 1.06 -18.57 -1.44
N GLU A 59 1.59 -19.78 -1.59
CA GLU A 59 1.74 -20.75 -0.49
C GLU A 59 2.67 -20.25 0.62
N VAL A 60 3.78 -19.59 0.25
CA VAL A 60 4.72 -19.01 1.21
C VAL A 60 4.04 -17.94 2.07
N LEU A 61 3.29 -17.01 1.46
CA LEU A 61 2.57 -16.00 2.22
C LEU A 61 1.45 -16.64 3.07
N ALA A 62 0.67 -17.56 2.52
CA ALA A 62 -0.36 -18.27 3.26
C ALA A 62 0.23 -19.02 4.46
N GLY A 63 1.39 -19.68 4.29
CA GLY A 63 2.10 -20.35 5.36
C GLY A 63 2.61 -19.39 6.45
N ALA A 64 3.16 -18.25 6.07
CA ALA A 64 3.62 -17.22 7.01
C ALA A 64 2.48 -16.63 7.85
N GLN A 65 1.28 -16.58 7.29
CA GLN A 65 0.07 -16.03 7.93
C GLN A 65 -0.83 -17.12 8.56
N SER A 66 -0.48 -18.42 8.40
CA SER A 66 -1.31 -19.54 8.89
C SER A 66 -1.46 -19.64 10.41
N PRO A 67 -0.51 -19.23 11.25
CA PRO A 67 -0.74 -19.19 12.69
C PRO A 67 -1.87 -18.22 13.01
N THR A 68 -3.00 -18.74 13.49
CA THR A 68 -4.09 -17.91 13.98
C THR A 68 -3.60 -17.11 15.19
N ILE A 69 -3.75 -15.80 15.12
CA ILE A 69 -3.46 -14.88 16.22
C ILE A 69 -4.74 -14.29 16.79
N ALA A 70 -4.68 -13.79 18.01
CA ALA A 70 -5.80 -13.11 18.63
C ALA A 70 -6.19 -11.88 17.78
N SER A 71 -7.46 -11.77 17.44
CA SER A 71 -8.00 -10.67 16.64
C SER A 71 -9.30 -10.17 17.25
N ALA A 72 -9.70 -8.96 16.88
CA ALA A 72 -10.97 -8.39 17.31
C ALA A 72 -12.15 -9.30 16.95
N ALA A 73 -13.13 -9.38 17.86
CA ALA A 73 -14.35 -10.11 17.61
C ALA A 73 -15.16 -9.45 16.50
N THR A 74 -15.51 -10.23 15.48
CA THR A 74 -16.22 -9.76 14.30
C THR A 74 -17.14 -10.83 13.76
N ARG A 75 -18.16 -10.43 13.01
CA ARG A 75 -18.99 -11.32 12.20
C ARG A 75 -18.51 -11.28 10.75
N ILE A 76 -18.24 -12.45 10.18
CA ILE A 76 -17.72 -12.61 8.82
C ILE A 76 -18.79 -13.25 7.93
N GLU A 77 -18.87 -12.76 6.70
CA GLU A 77 -19.73 -13.31 5.65
C GLU A 77 -18.94 -13.29 4.32
N ASP A 78 -18.74 -14.46 3.72
CA ASP A 78 -18.15 -14.59 2.39
C ASP A 78 -19.26 -14.67 1.34
N THR A 79 -19.18 -13.85 0.29
CA THR A 79 -20.18 -13.80 -0.78
C THR A 79 -19.55 -13.39 -2.12
N ARG A 80 -20.39 -13.26 -3.16
CA ARG A 80 -19.98 -12.79 -4.48
C ARG A 80 -20.90 -11.67 -4.95
N PHE A 81 -20.30 -10.64 -5.52
CA PHE A 81 -21.03 -9.60 -6.24
C PHE A 81 -21.07 -9.96 -7.73
N PRO A 82 -22.25 -9.99 -8.39
CA PRO A 82 -22.37 -10.34 -9.82
C PRO A 82 -21.99 -9.15 -10.70
N VAL A 83 -20.74 -8.71 -10.63
CA VAL A 83 -20.20 -7.52 -11.29
C VAL A 83 -18.75 -7.74 -11.75
N GLY A 84 -18.23 -6.75 -12.48
CA GLY A 84 -16.85 -6.73 -12.94
C GLY A 84 -16.63 -7.47 -14.25
N PRO A 85 -15.43 -7.32 -14.83
CA PRO A 85 -15.11 -7.84 -16.16
C PRO A 85 -15.07 -9.38 -16.24
N THR A 86 -14.94 -10.06 -15.08
CA THR A 86 -14.94 -11.53 -14.99
C THR A 86 -16.30 -12.12 -14.61
N GLY A 87 -17.35 -11.27 -14.58
CA GLY A 87 -18.74 -11.67 -14.30
C GLY A 87 -19.10 -11.72 -12.81
N SER A 88 -18.14 -11.93 -11.92
CA SER A 88 -18.38 -11.85 -10.47
C SER A 88 -17.08 -11.57 -9.70
N VAL A 89 -17.19 -10.89 -8.55
CA VAL A 89 -16.09 -10.59 -7.65
C VAL A 89 -16.37 -11.24 -6.29
N ARG A 90 -15.42 -11.99 -5.75
CA ARG A 90 -15.51 -12.54 -4.39
C ARG A 90 -15.27 -11.41 -3.39
N VAL A 91 -16.01 -11.44 -2.30
CA VAL A 91 -15.83 -10.48 -1.20
C VAL A 91 -16.03 -11.17 0.15
N ARG A 92 -15.27 -10.69 1.14
CA ARG A 92 -15.49 -10.99 2.56
C ARG A 92 -16.01 -9.72 3.24
N ILE A 93 -17.17 -9.80 3.87
CA ILE A 93 -17.76 -8.70 4.64
C ILE A 93 -17.49 -8.97 6.12
N VAL A 94 -16.71 -8.08 6.74
CA VAL A 94 -16.33 -8.15 8.16
C VAL A 94 -17.06 -7.05 8.91
N ARG A 95 -17.87 -7.40 9.91
CA ARG A 95 -18.62 -6.43 10.71
C ARG A 95 -18.15 -6.49 12.15
N PRO A 96 -18.05 -5.35 12.86
CA PRO A 96 -17.72 -5.34 14.28
C PRO A 96 -18.74 -6.21 15.05
N ASP A 97 -18.28 -6.91 16.08
CA ASP A 97 -19.16 -7.68 16.94
C ASP A 97 -20.17 -6.77 17.65
N GLY A 98 -21.40 -7.25 17.79
CA GLY A 98 -22.48 -6.48 18.41
C GLY A 98 -23.00 -5.30 17.58
N ALA A 99 -22.41 -4.99 16.42
CA ALA A 99 -22.89 -3.91 15.56
C ALA A 99 -24.30 -4.22 15.01
N THR A 100 -25.18 -3.23 15.10
CA THR A 100 -26.58 -3.32 14.64
C THR A 100 -26.88 -2.20 13.64
N GLY A 101 -27.90 -2.40 12.81
CA GLY A 101 -28.32 -1.41 11.82
C GLY A 101 -27.47 -1.40 10.56
N VAL A 102 -27.54 -0.29 9.83
CA VAL A 102 -26.83 -0.08 8.56
C VAL A 102 -25.47 0.54 8.86
N LEU A 103 -24.39 -0.14 8.44
CA LEU A 103 -23.04 0.25 8.78
C LEU A 103 -22.38 1.05 7.64
N PRO A 104 -21.57 2.08 7.93
CA PRO A 104 -20.68 2.67 6.95
C PRO A 104 -19.67 1.63 6.46
N VAL A 105 -19.04 1.88 5.33
CA VAL A 105 -18.25 0.88 4.62
C VAL A 105 -16.81 1.32 4.35
N VAL A 106 -15.89 0.42 4.61
CA VAL A 106 -14.52 0.49 4.12
C VAL A 106 -14.34 -0.59 3.05
N MET A 107 -14.20 -0.18 1.79
CA MET A 107 -13.78 -1.09 0.73
C MET A 107 -12.29 -1.35 0.88
N TYR A 108 -11.90 -2.58 1.17
CA TYR A 108 -10.51 -2.94 1.40
C TYR A 108 -9.94 -3.74 0.22
N PHE A 109 -8.81 -3.28 -0.29
CA PHE A 109 -8.04 -3.95 -1.33
C PHE A 109 -6.73 -4.44 -0.73
N HIS A 110 -6.42 -5.72 -0.93
CA HIS A 110 -5.29 -6.36 -0.25
C HIS A 110 -3.98 -6.21 -0.99
N GLY A 111 -2.89 -6.25 -0.22
CA GLY A 111 -1.53 -6.31 -0.72
C GLY A 111 -1.11 -7.69 -1.24
N GLY A 112 0.20 -7.86 -1.39
CA GLY A 112 0.80 -9.08 -1.93
C GLY A 112 1.15 -8.96 -3.41
N GLY A 113 1.49 -7.75 -3.90
CA GLY A 113 2.02 -7.51 -5.24
C GLY A 113 1.05 -7.90 -6.36
N TRP A 114 -0.26 -7.82 -6.17
CA TRP A 114 -1.32 -8.28 -7.08
C TRP A 114 -1.29 -9.79 -7.38
N VAL A 115 -0.28 -10.51 -6.92
CA VAL A 115 -0.02 -11.94 -7.18
C VAL A 115 -0.44 -12.82 -6.01
N MET A 116 -0.19 -12.34 -4.80
CA MET A 116 -0.46 -13.04 -3.54
C MET A 116 -1.63 -12.38 -2.80
N GLY A 117 -1.88 -12.80 -1.59
CA GLY A 117 -2.95 -12.26 -0.75
C GLY A 117 -4.27 -13.01 -0.89
N SER A 118 -5.04 -12.98 0.19
CA SER A 118 -6.37 -13.58 0.29
C SER A 118 -7.08 -13.02 1.53
N PRO A 119 -8.40 -13.28 1.69
CA PRO A 119 -9.11 -12.92 2.92
C PRO A 119 -8.49 -13.52 4.18
N ASP A 120 -7.84 -14.68 4.06
CA ASP A 120 -7.25 -15.38 5.22
C ASP A 120 -5.87 -14.82 5.58
N THR A 121 -5.07 -14.38 4.59
CA THR A 121 -3.77 -13.76 4.86
C THR A 121 -3.89 -12.39 5.50
N HIS A 122 -5.04 -11.71 5.35
CA HIS A 122 -5.30 -10.37 5.88
C HIS A 122 -6.35 -10.38 7.02
N ASP A 123 -6.75 -11.58 7.51
CA ASP A 123 -7.86 -11.74 8.46
C ASP A 123 -7.69 -10.87 9.71
N HIS A 124 -6.51 -10.88 10.33
CA HIS A 124 -6.21 -10.06 11.49
C HIS A 124 -6.42 -8.56 11.19
N LEU A 125 -5.75 -8.04 10.16
CA LEU A 125 -5.78 -6.61 9.83
C LEU A 125 -7.21 -6.11 9.55
N ILE A 126 -8.00 -6.84 8.76
CA ILE A 126 -9.35 -6.40 8.40
C ILE A 126 -10.33 -6.48 9.58
N ARG A 127 -10.11 -7.41 10.53
CA ARG A 127 -10.89 -7.45 11.77
C ARG A 127 -10.56 -6.27 12.68
N GLU A 128 -9.27 -6.00 12.87
CA GLU A 128 -8.83 -4.87 13.69
C GLU A 128 -9.32 -3.53 13.12
N LEU A 129 -9.24 -3.34 11.80
CA LEU A 129 -9.76 -2.13 11.13
C LEU A 129 -11.28 -2.01 11.28
N SER A 130 -12.02 -3.13 11.14
CA SER A 130 -13.46 -3.13 11.33
C SER A 130 -13.84 -2.72 12.76
N ALA A 131 -13.18 -3.29 13.76
CA ALA A 131 -13.42 -2.98 15.16
C ALA A 131 -13.04 -1.52 15.50
N ALA A 132 -11.86 -1.05 15.04
CA ALA A 132 -11.35 0.28 15.34
C ALA A 132 -12.16 1.40 14.65
N SER A 133 -12.65 1.16 13.43
CA SER A 133 -13.45 2.13 12.68
C SER A 133 -14.93 2.11 13.03
N GLY A 134 -15.45 0.99 13.56
CA GLY A 134 -16.89 0.75 13.71
C GLY A 134 -17.64 0.52 12.39
N ALA A 135 -16.92 0.41 11.28
CA ALA A 135 -17.46 0.21 9.94
C ALA A 135 -17.44 -1.26 9.52
N ALA A 136 -18.28 -1.62 8.57
CA ALA A 136 -18.11 -2.87 7.85
C ALA A 136 -16.92 -2.76 6.90
N VAL A 137 -15.97 -3.71 6.97
CA VAL A 137 -14.91 -3.83 5.98
C VAL A 137 -15.37 -4.82 4.91
N VAL A 138 -15.46 -4.35 3.67
CA VAL A 138 -15.72 -5.18 2.50
C VAL A 138 -14.37 -5.45 1.81
N PHE A 139 -13.77 -6.57 2.17
CA PHE A 139 -12.54 -7.05 1.56
C PHE A 139 -12.84 -7.58 0.16
N VAL A 140 -12.22 -6.99 -0.85
CA VAL A 140 -12.37 -7.39 -2.25
C VAL A 140 -11.29 -8.42 -2.58
N ASP A 141 -11.69 -9.70 -2.69
CA ASP A 141 -10.82 -10.79 -3.12
C ASP A 141 -10.78 -10.79 -4.67
N TYR A 142 -10.09 -9.79 -5.21
CA TYR A 142 -9.93 -9.62 -6.65
C TYR A 142 -9.11 -10.76 -7.27
N ASP A 143 -9.35 -11.05 -8.54
CA ASP A 143 -8.59 -12.07 -9.26
C ASP A 143 -7.16 -11.58 -9.47
N ARG A 144 -6.20 -12.44 -9.12
CA ARG A 144 -4.77 -12.11 -9.03
C ARG A 144 -4.03 -12.31 -10.34
N ALA A 145 -2.95 -11.58 -10.48
CA ALA A 145 -1.99 -11.79 -11.56
C ALA A 145 -1.20 -13.11 -11.35
N PRO A 146 -0.72 -13.74 -12.42
CA PRO A 146 -0.81 -13.32 -13.82
C PRO A 146 -2.11 -13.73 -14.50
N GLU A 147 -3.01 -14.48 -13.84
CA GLU A 147 -4.25 -15.00 -14.41
C GLU A 147 -5.20 -13.87 -14.83
N VAL A 148 -5.30 -12.83 -14.00
CA VAL A 148 -6.04 -11.60 -14.29
C VAL A 148 -5.13 -10.41 -14.01
N ARG A 149 -4.82 -9.65 -15.07
CA ARG A 149 -3.84 -8.56 -15.02
C ARG A 149 -4.54 -7.21 -15.09
N TYR A 150 -3.77 -6.16 -14.79
CA TYR A 150 -4.19 -4.77 -15.04
C TYR A 150 -4.67 -4.59 -16.50
N PRO A 151 -5.79 -3.86 -16.76
CA PRO A 151 -6.59 -3.14 -15.78
C PRO A 151 -7.73 -3.98 -15.14
N ALA A 152 -7.90 -5.25 -15.47
CA ALA A 152 -9.09 -6.03 -15.12
C ALA A 152 -9.28 -6.19 -13.61
N ASN A 153 -8.20 -6.37 -12.83
CA ASN A 153 -8.27 -6.42 -11.38
C ASN A 153 -8.68 -5.07 -10.75
N ASN A 154 -8.20 -3.93 -11.28
CA ASN A 154 -8.68 -2.59 -10.87
C ASN A 154 -10.15 -2.38 -11.24
N GLU A 155 -10.59 -2.87 -12.40
CA GLU A 155 -12.01 -2.82 -12.81
C GLU A 155 -12.90 -3.68 -11.89
N GLN A 156 -12.42 -4.82 -11.41
CA GLN A 156 -13.13 -5.61 -10.39
C GLN A 156 -13.27 -4.84 -9.07
N ALA A 157 -12.19 -4.18 -8.62
CA ALA A 157 -12.20 -3.36 -7.41
C ALA A 157 -13.22 -2.21 -7.51
N TYR A 158 -13.21 -1.49 -8.62
CA TYR A 158 -14.13 -0.41 -8.88
C TYR A 158 -15.59 -0.89 -9.03
N ALA A 159 -15.82 -2.00 -9.72
CA ALA A 159 -17.15 -2.59 -9.87
C ALA A 159 -17.72 -3.06 -8.50
N ALA A 160 -16.88 -3.59 -7.62
CA ALA A 160 -17.29 -3.95 -6.25
C ALA A 160 -17.70 -2.70 -5.45
N LEU A 161 -16.94 -1.59 -5.54
CA LEU A 161 -17.33 -0.30 -4.94
C LEU A 161 -18.68 0.19 -5.46
N GLN A 162 -18.90 0.18 -6.78
CA GLN A 162 -20.17 0.58 -7.39
C GLN A 162 -21.34 -0.30 -6.94
N TYR A 163 -21.09 -1.60 -6.80
CA TYR A 163 -22.12 -2.54 -6.31
C TYR A 163 -22.54 -2.21 -4.88
N VAL A 164 -21.59 -1.96 -3.98
CA VAL A 164 -21.90 -1.56 -2.59
C VAL A 164 -22.61 -0.23 -2.55
N ALA A 165 -22.18 0.76 -3.33
CA ALA A 165 -22.86 2.06 -3.42
C ALA A 165 -24.33 1.93 -3.81
N SER A 166 -24.65 1.03 -4.75
CA SER A 166 -25.99 0.90 -5.31
C SER A 166 -26.86 -0.12 -4.57
N ASN A 167 -26.27 -1.15 -3.97
CA ASN A 167 -26.98 -2.30 -3.42
C ASN A 167 -26.72 -2.51 -1.91
N GLY A 168 -25.89 -1.68 -1.28
CA GLY A 168 -25.44 -1.84 0.10
C GLY A 168 -26.58 -2.01 1.10
N ALA A 169 -27.69 -1.32 0.90
CA ALA A 169 -28.86 -1.40 1.79
C ALA A 169 -29.37 -2.85 1.99
N SER A 170 -29.37 -3.67 0.94
CA SER A 170 -29.77 -5.08 1.00
C SER A 170 -28.80 -5.95 1.78
N LEU A 171 -27.57 -5.45 2.01
CA LEU A 171 -26.50 -6.10 2.77
C LEU A 171 -26.35 -5.50 4.18
N GLY A 172 -27.20 -4.55 4.58
CA GLY A 172 -27.05 -3.80 5.82
C GLY A 172 -25.84 -2.85 5.81
N LEU A 173 -25.47 -2.35 4.62
CA LEU A 173 -24.34 -1.47 4.38
C LEU A 173 -24.83 -0.11 3.87
N ASP A 174 -24.21 0.99 4.35
CA ASP A 174 -24.51 2.33 3.89
C ASP A 174 -23.66 2.69 2.67
N GLY A 175 -24.20 2.48 1.49
CA GLY A 175 -23.54 2.79 0.22
C GLY A 175 -23.27 4.29 -0.02
N SER A 176 -23.75 5.19 0.84
CA SER A 176 -23.48 6.62 0.78
C SER A 176 -22.29 7.07 1.66
N ARG A 177 -21.86 6.22 2.60
CA ARG A 177 -20.72 6.46 3.48
C ARG A 177 -19.61 5.46 3.20
N LEU A 178 -18.85 5.73 2.13
CA LEU A 178 -17.81 4.85 1.59
C LEU A 178 -16.43 5.44 1.78
N ALA A 179 -15.54 4.69 2.40
CA ALA A 179 -14.10 4.91 2.36
C ALA A 179 -13.42 3.75 1.61
N VAL A 180 -12.22 3.98 1.12
CA VAL A 180 -11.36 2.93 0.57
C VAL A 180 -10.12 2.76 1.44
N ALA A 181 -9.61 1.54 1.54
CA ALA A 181 -8.37 1.25 2.24
C ALA A 181 -7.60 0.15 1.53
N GLY A 182 -6.31 0.10 1.75
CA GLY A 182 -5.47 -0.98 1.25
C GLY A 182 -4.02 -0.85 1.68
N ASP A 183 -3.31 -1.96 1.58
CA ASP A 183 -1.89 -2.08 1.88
C ASP A 183 -1.09 -2.42 0.63
N SER A 184 0.11 -1.85 0.46
CA SER A 184 1.02 -2.18 -0.65
C SER A 184 0.36 -2.05 -2.03
N ALA A 185 0.30 -3.13 -2.80
CA ALA A 185 -0.46 -3.22 -4.06
C ALA A 185 -1.95 -2.88 -3.89
N GLY A 186 -2.54 -3.22 -2.75
CA GLY A 186 -3.93 -2.84 -2.41
C GLY A 186 -4.06 -1.33 -2.11
N GLY A 187 -3.04 -0.72 -1.51
CA GLY A 187 -2.94 0.73 -1.37
C GLY A 187 -2.88 1.44 -2.73
N ASN A 188 -2.16 0.87 -3.69
CA ASN A 188 -2.20 1.31 -5.09
C ASN A 188 -3.62 1.24 -5.65
N MET A 189 -4.29 0.09 -5.49
CA MET A 189 -5.66 -0.10 -5.99
C MET A 189 -6.64 0.87 -5.33
N ALA A 190 -6.51 1.14 -4.03
CA ALA A 190 -7.33 2.10 -3.31
C ALA A 190 -7.17 3.52 -3.90
N ALA A 191 -5.93 3.98 -4.13
CA ALA A 191 -5.66 5.25 -4.77
C ALA A 191 -6.19 5.29 -6.23
N ALA A 192 -5.97 4.23 -7.01
CA ALA A 192 -6.49 4.11 -8.37
C ALA A 192 -8.03 4.17 -8.42
N VAL A 193 -8.71 3.49 -7.50
CA VAL A 193 -10.19 3.49 -7.42
C VAL A 193 -10.74 4.88 -7.12
N THR A 194 -10.05 5.71 -6.30
CA THR A 194 -10.47 7.11 -6.09
C THR A 194 -10.36 7.94 -7.37
N LEU A 195 -9.28 7.75 -8.14
CA LEU A 195 -9.13 8.38 -9.46
C LEU A 195 -10.20 7.90 -10.44
N MET A 196 -10.45 6.58 -10.51
CA MET A 196 -11.52 6.02 -11.36
C MET A 196 -12.89 6.61 -10.99
N ALA A 197 -13.23 6.69 -9.71
CA ALA A 197 -14.47 7.28 -9.24
C ALA A 197 -14.60 8.74 -9.68
N LYS A 198 -13.57 9.55 -9.52
CA LYS A 198 -13.53 10.94 -9.97
C LYS A 198 -13.70 11.03 -11.49
N GLN A 199 -12.89 10.31 -12.27
CA GLN A 199 -12.88 10.38 -13.74
C GLN A 199 -14.22 9.95 -14.36
N ARG A 200 -14.92 9.02 -13.70
CA ARG A 200 -16.15 8.41 -14.21
C ARG A 200 -17.43 8.98 -13.60
N GLY A 201 -17.32 9.99 -12.70
CA GLY A 201 -18.49 10.51 -11.98
C GLY A 201 -19.17 9.42 -11.13
N GLY A 202 -18.37 8.53 -10.57
CA GLY A 202 -18.85 7.38 -9.82
C GLY A 202 -19.21 7.69 -8.36
N PRO A 203 -19.31 6.65 -7.48
CA PRO A 203 -19.71 6.85 -6.11
C PRO A 203 -18.79 7.81 -5.36
N ALA A 204 -19.38 8.61 -4.46
CA ALA A 204 -18.60 9.46 -3.58
C ALA A 204 -17.82 8.60 -2.58
N ILE A 205 -16.52 8.87 -2.50
CA ILE A 205 -15.60 8.26 -1.52
C ILE A 205 -15.19 9.38 -0.57
N VAL A 206 -15.33 9.17 0.75
CA VAL A 206 -15.05 10.22 1.73
C VAL A 206 -13.59 10.21 2.22
N HIS A 207 -12.92 9.07 2.13
CA HIS A 207 -11.54 8.90 2.60
C HIS A 207 -10.80 7.77 1.90
N GLN A 208 -9.46 7.90 1.82
CA GLN A 208 -8.55 6.84 1.41
C GLN A 208 -7.50 6.59 2.51
N LEU A 209 -7.43 5.37 3.03
CA LEU A 209 -6.42 4.91 3.98
C LEU A 209 -5.41 4.02 3.24
N LEU A 210 -4.18 4.48 3.15
CA LEU A 210 -3.13 3.84 2.36
C LEU A 210 -1.97 3.40 3.27
N PHE A 211 -1.79 2.11 3.43
CA PHE A 211 -0.65 1.55 4.14
C PHE A 211 0.47 1.24 3.14
N TYR A 212 1.61 1.87 3.29
CA TYR A 212 2.83 1.73 2.46
C TYR A 212 2.51 1.47 0.97
N PRO A 213 1.70 2.34 0.34
CA PRO A 213 1.15 2.06 -0.98
C PRO A 213 2.23 2.05 -2.06
N VAL A 214 2.09 1.16 -3.07
CA VAL A 214 2.77 1.33 -4.35
C VAL A 214 2.12 2.50 -5.08
N THR A 215 2.86 3.54 -5.40
CA THR A 215 2.31 4.72 -6.08
C THR A 215 3.02 5.06 -7.39
N ASP A 216 4.22 4.51 -7.61
CA ASP A 216 5.01 4.70 -8.82
C ASP A 216 5.58 3.36 -9.33
N ASP A 217 6.18 3.41 -10.51
CA ASP A 217 7.03 2.34 -11.03
C ASP A 217 8.37 2.31 -10.27
N ILE A 218 9.19 1.31 -10.54
CA ILE A 218 10.54 1.22 -9.97
C ILE A 218 11.30 2.52 -10.28
N SER A 219 11.88 3.09 -9.24
CA SER A 219 12.59 4.36 -9.31
C SER A 219 14.00 4.26 -8.70
N ASP A 220 14.75 5.34 -8.81
CA ASP A 220 16.08 5.51 -8.20
C ASP A 220 16.05 6.46 -6.99
N ASN A 221 14.87 6.62 -6.37
CA ASN A 221 14.73 7.45 -5.17
C ASN A 221 15.52 6.89 -3.98
N SER A 222 15.65 7.70 -2.92
CA SER A 222 16.51 7.35 -1.78
C SER A 222 16.11 6.05 -1.08
N SER A 223 14.82 5.74 -1.00
CA SER A 223 14.36 4.51 -0.36
C SER A 223 14.64 3.27 -1.21
N TYR A 224 14.52 3.34 -2.53
CA TYR A 224 14.96 2.25 -3.42
C TYR A 224 16.46 2.02 -3.35
N VAL A 225 17.26 3.10 -3.31
CA VAL A 225 18.72 2.99 -3.15
C VAL A 225 19.08 2.37 -1.80
N SER A 226 18.40 2.76 -0.71
CA SER A 226 18.72 2.34 0.64
C SER A 226 18.21 0.94 0.99
N PHE A 227 17.04 0.55 0.48
CA PHE A 227 16.32 -0.65 0.90
C PHE A 227 16.02 -1.62 -0.26
N GLY A 228 16.55 -1.37 -1.45
CA GLY A 228 16.29 -2.22 -2.62
C GLY A 228 16.76 -3.67 -2.51
N GLU A 229 17.69 -3.95 -1.61
CA GLU A 229 18.16 -5.32 -1.30
C GLU A 229 17.61 -5.87 0.03
N GLY A 230 16.63 -5.21 0.63
CA GLY A 230 16.00 -5.63 1.88
C GLY A 230 15.85 -4.47 2.86
N PRO A 231 15.37 -4.73 4.11
CA PRO A 231 15.36 -6.03 4.84
C PRO A 231 14.22 -7.00 4.52
N TRP A 232 13.14 -6.58 3.88
CA TRP A 232 12.00 -7.45 3.56
C TRP A 232 11.64 -7.40 2.07
N LEU A 233 10.93 -6.37 1.61
CA LEU A 233 10.65 -6.17 0.20
C LEU A 233 11.91 -5.72 -0.54
N THR A 234 12.17 -6.29 -1.72
CA THR A 234 13.34 -5.96 -2.54
C THR A 234 12.94 -5.42 -3.91
N THR A 235 13.86 -4.70 -4.57
CA THR A 235 13.66 -4.24 -5.95
C THR A 235 13.39 -5.41 -6.91
N ARG A 236 14.05 -6.56 -6.72
CA ARG A 236 13.82 -7.75 -7.55
C ARG A 236 12.42 -8.33 -7.33
N ALA A 237 11.92 -8.31 -6.09
CA ALA A 237 10.54 -8.71 -5.80
C ALA A 237 9.54 -7.76 -6.47
N MET A 238 9.81 -6.43 -6.45
CA MET A 238 8.97 -5.47 -7.17
C MET A 238 8.93 -5.74 -8.67
N HIS A 239 10.07 -6.00 -9.33
CA HIS A 239 10.08 -6.41 -10.73
C HIS A 239 9.20 -7.64 -10.97
N TYR A 240 9.37 -8.69 -10.15
CA TYR A 240 8.57 -9.91 -10.25
C TYR A 240 7.06 -9.65 -10.20
N PHE A 241 6.59 -8.80 -9.29
CA PHE A 241 5.19 -8.44 -9.15
C PHE A 241 4.68 -7.53 -10.27
N LEU A 242 5.44 -6.49 -10.60
CA LEU A 242 5.06 -5.52 -11.63
C LEU A 242 4.98 -6.18 -13.01
N ASP A 243 5.93 -7.04 -13.35
CA ASP A 243 5.95 -7.76 -14.63
C ASP A 243 4.81 -8.80 -14.72
N ALA A 244 4.40 -9.38 -13.58
CA ALA A 244 3.25 -10.26 -13.53
C ALA A 244 1.94 -9.51 -13.79
N ASN A 245 1.76 -8.31 -13.22
CA ASN A 245 0.48 -7.59 -13.25
C ASN A 245 0.34 -6.60 -14.40
N PHE A 246 1.38 -5.84 -14.74
CA PHE A 246 1.26 -4.73 -15.68
C PHE A 246 1.72 -5.10 -17.09
N PRO A 247 0.82 -5.11 -18.09
CA PRO A 247 1.21 -5.30 -19.50
C PRO A 247 2.17 -4.20 -19.97
N ALA A 248 2.96 -4.51 -20.99
CA ALA A 248 3.81 -3.52 -21.64
C ALA A 248 2.97 -2.31 -22.10
N GLY A 249 3.44 -1.09 -21.79
CA GLY A 249 2.76 0.16 -22.13
C GLY A 249 1.78 0.70 -21.08
N SER A 250 1.36 -0.10 -20.07
CA SER A 250 0.49 0.38 -19.01
C SER A 250 1.22 1.19 -17.92
N ARG A 251 2.54 1.18 -17.91
CA ARG A 251 3.36 1.83 -16.85
C ARG A 251 3.34 3.36 -16.87
N ASN A 252 2.71 3.98 -17.88
CA ASN A 252 2.47 5.43 -17.92
C ASN A 252 1.03 5.81 -17.54
N ASP A 253 0.18 4.84 -17.24
CA ASP A 253 -1.20 5.07 -16.85
C ASP A 253 -1.28 5.50 -15.38
N VAL A 254 -1.98 6.60 -15.11
CA VAL A 254 -2.20 7.13 -13.76
C VAL A 254 -3.06 6.20 -12.90
N LEU A 255 -3.84 5.32 -13.51
CA LEU A 255 -4.61 4.29 -12.81
C LEU A 255 -3.77 3.04 -12.48
N ALA A 256 -2.58 2.90 -13.10
CA ALA A 256 -1.57 1.91 -12.74
C ALA A 256 -0.63 2.48 -11.66
N PHE A 257 -0.20 3.74 -11.83
CA PHE A 257 0.75 4.41 -10.94
C PHE A 257 0.24 5.81 -10.57
N PRO A 258 -0.49 5.94 -9.45
CA PRO A 258 -1.18 7.17 -9.06
C PRO A 258 -0.27 8.39 -8.86
N LEU A 259 1.00 8.18 -8.52
CA LEU A 259 1.97 9.27 -8.39
C LEU A 259 2.24 9.99 -9.72
N LYS A 260 1.97 9.36 -10.86
CA LYS A 260 2.10 9.96 -12.21
C LYS A 260 0.98 10.95 -12.53
N ALA A 261 -0.15 10.90 -11.81
CA ALA A 261 -1.23 11.86 -12.00
C ALA A 261 -0.75 13.28 -11.71
N SER A 262 -1.19 14.23 -12.52
CA SER A 262 -0.92 15.66 -12.31
C SER A 262 -1.63 16.17 -11.03
N VAL A 263 -1.18 17.29 -10.49
CA VAL A 263 -1.84 17.95 -9.34
C VAL A 263 -3.31 18.26 -9.67
N GLU A 264 -3.63 18.61 -10.91
CA GLU A 264 -5.01 18.90 -11.33
C GLU A 264 -5.89 17.63 -11.36
N GLU A 265 -5.32 16.49 -11.79
CA GLU A 265 -6.03 15.20 -11.75
C GLU A 265 -6.30 14.75 -10.31
N LEU A 266 -5.43 15.10 -9.36
CA LEU A 266 -5.60 14.78 -7.95
C LEU A 266 -6.53 15.73 -7.20
N ARG A 267 -6.80 16.93 -7.72
CA ARG A 267 -7.67 17.92 -7.09
C ARG A 267 -9.08 17.37 -6.86
N GLY A 268 -9.60 17.54 -5.64
CA GLY A 268 -10.94 17.08 -5.28
C GLY A 268 -11.06 15.58 -5.02
N LEU A 269 -9.95 14.85 -4.92
CA LEU A 269 -9.95 13.50 -4.37
C LEU A 269 -10.31 13.52 -2.87
N PRO A 270 -10.79 12.40 -2.32
CA PRO A 270 -11.15 12.30 -0.91
C PRO A 270 -9.94 12.55 0.00
N SER A 271 -10.21 12.96 1.25
CA SER A 271 -9.16 13.06 2.27
C SER A 271 -8.34 11.76 2.37
N ALA A 272 -7.08 11.87 2.79
CA ALA A 272 -6.16 10.74 2.79
C ALA A 272 -5.41 10.59 4.11
N THR A 273 -5.25 9.35 4.55
CA THR A 273 -4.28 8.96 5.56
C THR A 273 -3.27 8.02 4.92
N VAL A 274 -2.00 8.43 4.87
CA VAL A 274 -0.91 7.64 4.29
C VAL A 274 0.04 7.23 5.42
N ILE A 275 0.24 5.94 5.58
CA ILE A 275 1.11 5.36 6.60
C ILE A 275 2.22 4.59 5.90
N VAL A 276 3.47 4.94 6.16
CA VAL A 276 4.64 4.30 5.55
C VAL A 276 5.57 3.71 6.59
N ALA A 277 6.32 2.68 6.20
CA ALA A 277 7.37 2.09 7.01
C ALA A 277 8.71 2.83 6.77
N GLU A 278 9.55 2.92 7.82
CA GLU A 278 10.84 3.60 7.70
C GLU A 278 11.81 2.85 6.78
N ASN A 279 11.91 1.52 6.96
CA ASN A 279 12.86 0.68 6.24
C ASN A 279 12.15 -0.06 5.09
N ASP A 280 11.57 0.70 4.18
CA ASP A 280 10.77 0.22 3.06
C ASP A 280 11.17 0.96 1.78
N LEU A 281 11.40 0.22 0.71
CA LEU A 281 11.74 0.82 -0.58
C LEU A 281 10.59 1.67 -1.17
N LEU A 282 9.32 1.40 -0.78
CA LEU A 282 8.14 2.16 -1.20
C LEU A 282 7.89 3.43 -0.36
N ARG A 283 8.71 3.67 0.68
CA ARG A 283 8.54 4.80 1.60
C ARG A 283 8.45 6.14 0.87
N ASP A 284 9.45 6.44 0.05
CA ASP A 284 9.59 7.77 -0.56
C ASP A 284 8.50 8.03 -1.60
N GLU A 285 8.04 7.03 -2.35
CA GLU A 285 6.94 7.19 -3.30
C GLU A 285 5.58 7.35 -2.60
N GLY A 286 5.37 6.67 -1.46
CA GLY A 286 4.17 6.86 -0.62
C GLY A 286 4.11 8.27 -0.04
N GLU A 287 5.24 8.79 0.48
CA GLU A 287 5.35 10.17 0.98
C GLU A 287 5.21 11.20 -0.15
N ALA A 288 5.78 10.94 -1.32
CA ALA A 288 5.65 11.81 -2.49
C ALA A 288 4.19 11.90 -2.96
N TYR A 289 3.45 10.79 -2.94
CA TYR A 289 2.03 10.79 -3.28
C TYR A 289 1.22 11.61 -2.27
N ALA A 290 1.47 11.43 -0.96
CA ALA A 290 0.84 12.24 0.09
C ALA A 290 1.13 13.74 -0.11
N ALA A 291 2.37 14.11 -0.37
CA ALA A 291 2.76 15.50 -0.65
C ALA A 291 2.06 16.05 -1.88
N LYS A 292 1.91 15.26 -2.94
CA LYS A 292 1.23 15.66 -4.18
C LYS A 292 -0.28 15.82 -4.00
N LEU A 293 -0.92 14.96 -3.20
CA LEU A 293 -2.31 15.14 -2.78
C LEU A 293 -2.50 16.45 -2.02
N ALA A 294 -1.62 16.77 -1.07
CA ALA A 294 -1.66 18.03 -0.33
C ALA A 294 -1.48 19.24 -1.25
N GLN A 295 -0.57 19.19 -2.24
CA GLN A 295 -0.44 20.21 -3.28
C GLN A 295 -1.72 20.38 -4.10
N ALA A 296 -2.48 19.32 -4.30
CA ALA A 296 -3.78 19.36 -4.97
C ALA A 296 -4.92 19.91 -4.09
N GLY A 297 -4.63 20.28 -2.82
CA GLY A 297 -5.61 20.79 -1.87
C GLY A 297 -6.44 19.70 -1.18
N VAL A 298 -6.00 18.45 -1.24
CA VAL A 298 -6.60 17.34 -0.49
C VAL A 298 -6.16 17.42 0.97
N ASP A 299 -7.07 17.15 1.90
CA ASP A 299 -6.76 17.03 3.34
C ASP A 299 -5.99 15.70 3.58
N VAL A 300 -4.71 15.79 3.94
CA VAL A 300 -3.79 14.65 4.03
C VAL A 300 -3.11 14.58 5.39
N SER A 301 -3.13 13.39 5.99
CA SER A 301 -2.24 13.02 7.08
C SER A 301 -1.25 11.97 6.59
N ALA A 302 0.05 12.20 6.76
CA ALA A 302 1.10 11.25 6.42
C ALA A 302 1.96 10.93 7.65
N THR A 303 2.22 9.64 7.90
CA THR A 303 2.98 9.20 9.08
C THR A 303 3.98 8.12 8.69
N ARG A 304 5.25 8.33 9.03
CA ARG A 304 6.31 7.32 8.95
C ARG A 304 6.47 6.63 10.30
N TYR A 305 6.38 5.31 10.32
CA TYR A 305 6.61 4.50 11.50
C TYR A 305 8.07 4.04 11.56
N PHE A 306 8.78 4.46 12.60
CA PHE A 306 10.20 4.15 12.79
C PHE A 306 10.41 2.70 13.20
N GLY A 307 11.53 2.12 12.75
CA GLY A 307 11.91 0.75 13.08
C GLY A 307 11.09 -0.33 12.37
N THR A 308 10.23 0.04 11.42
CA THR A 308 9.34 -0.88 10.71
C THR A 308 9.87 -1.23 9.32
N ILE A 309 9.31 -2.29 8.76
CA ILE A 309 9.54 -2.78 7.39
C ILE A 309 8.23 -2.76 6.59
N HIS A 310 8.32 -2.97 5.28
CA HIS A 310 7.13 -3.22 4.46
C HIS A 310 6.25 -4.33 5.07
N ASP A 311 4.94 -4.27 4.89
CA ASP A 311 3.94 -5.22 5.43
C ASP A 311 3.77 -5.26 6.96
N PHE A 312 4.37 -4.33 7.72
CA PHE A 312 4.39 -4.38 9.18
C PHE A 312 3.00 -4.39 9.84
N VAL A 313 1.95 -3.85 9.21
CA VAL A 313 0.57 -3.91 9.74
C VAL A 313 -0.15 -5.20 9.36
N MET A 314 0.28 -5.88 8.29
CA MET A 314 -0.38 -7.07 7.77
C MET A 314 0.21 -8.37 8.34
N LEU A 315 1.53 -8.41 8.58
CA LEU A 315 2.23 -9.61 9.02
C LEU A 315 1.80 -10.02 10.44
N ASN A 316 1.21 -11.22 10.58
CA ASN A 316 0.82 -11.78 11.89
C ASN A 316 1.98 -11.83 12.88
N ALA A 317 3.20 -12.10 12.40
CA ALA A 317 4.41 -12.11 13.23
C ALA A 317 4.75 -10.74 13.85
N LEU A 318 4.26 -9.65 13.27
CA LEU A 318 4.47 -8.27 13.73
C LEU A 318 3.25 -7.64 14.40
N ALA A 319 2.12 -8.33 14.44
CA ALA A 319 0.84 -7.81 14.94
C ALA A 319 0.92 -7.28 16.39
N ASP A 320 1.80 -7.87 17.21
CA ASP A 320 1.98 -7.46 18.60
C ASP A 320 3.00 -6.32 18.79
N THR A 321 3.68 -5.86 17.72
CA THR A 321 4.62 -4.75 17.83
C THR A 321 3.90 -3.44 18.14
N PRO A 322 4.54 -2.52 18.90
CA PRO A 322 3.95 -1.21 19.18
C PRO A 322 3.63 -0.41 17.90
N ALA A 323 4.45 -0.54 16.87
CA ALA A 323 4.27 0.16 15.62
C ALA A 323 3.02 -0.34 14.87
N ALA A 324 2.85 -1.66 14.70
CA ALA A 324 1.70 -2.24 14.01
C ALA A 324 0.38 -1.87 14.71
N LYS A 325 0.31 -2.05 16.04
CA LYS A 325 -0.88 -1.68 16.83
C LYS A 325 -1.25 -0.20 16.70
N LYS A 326 -0.25 0.69 16.77
CA LYS A 326 -0.50 2.14 16.64
C LYS A 326 -0.90 2.53 15.22
N ALA A 327 -0.32 1.94 14.19
CA ALA A 327 -0.65 2.23 12.80
C ALA A 327 -2.09 1.79 12.47
N ILE A 328 -2.49 0.59 12.91
CA ILE A 328 -3.86 0.10 12.73
C ILE A 328 -4.86 0.99 13.51
N ALA A 329 -4.54 1.34 14.76
CA ALA A 329 -5.38 2.23 15.56
C ALA A 329 -5.52 3.62 14.93
N GLN A 330 -4.43 4.21 14.40
CA GLN A 330 -4.46 5.47 13.68
C GLN A 330 -5.35 5.40 12.45
N GLY A 331 -5.19 4.36 11.62
CA GLY A 331 -6.00 4.17 10.43
C GLY A 331 -7.48 3.96 10.76
N GLY A 332 -7.77 3.12 11.76
CA GLY A 332 -9.15 2.89 12.25
C GLY A 332 -9.81 4.15 12.78
N GLU A 333 -9.10 4.97 13.57
CA GLU A 333 -9.61 6.24 14.08
C GLU A 333 -9.86 7.25 12.95
N ALA A 334 -8.96 7.37 11.99
CA ALA A 334 -9.17 8.23 10.81
C ALA A 334 -10.45 7.82 10.06
N LEU A 335 -10.64 6.53 9.80
CA LEU A 335 -11.85 6.00 9.17
C LEU A 335 -13.10 6.29 10.02
N ARG A 336 -13.03 6.08 11.33
CA ARG A 336 -14.15 6.34 12.25
C ARG A 336 -14.60 7.80 12.21
N GLN A 337 -13.65 8.74 12.20
CA GLN A 337 -13.95 10.18 12.18
C GLN A 337 -14.65 10.62 10.89
N VAL A 338 -14.21 10.12 9.75
CA VAL A 338 -14.76 10.54 8.44
C VAL A 338 -16.09 9.83 8.13
N LEU A 339 -16.27 8.58 8.60
CA LEU A 339 -17.48 7.80 8.38
C LEU A 339 -18.60 8.09 9.39
N ALA A 340 -18.32 8.80 10.48
CA ALA A 340 -19.34 9.24 11.45
C ALA A 340 -20.15 10.47 10.98
N LYS A 341 -19.69 11.15 9.94
CA LYS A 341 -20.33 12.32 9.33
C LYS A 341 -21.36 11.89 8.29
#